data_55bbc2a7d871a2c1e2271da382604500
#
_entry.id   55bbc2a7d871a2c1e2271da382604500
#
_cell.length_a   1.000
_cell.length_b   1.000
_cell.length_c   1.000
_cell.angle_alpha   90.00
_cell.angle_beta   90.00
_cell.angle_gamma   90.00
#
_symmetry.space_group_name_H-M   'P 1'
#
loop_
_entity.id
_entity.type
_entity.pdbx_description
1 polymer ?
#
loop_
_entity_poly.entity_id
_entity_poly.type
_entity_poly.pdbx_seq_one_letter_code
_entity_poly.pdbx_strand_id
1 'polypeptide(L)'
;MSKTKEILDQREVSYGTYHTGANLTQALYGILMKHYNDVHTIEGEKTKPLPPFITESIHMICGKLSRAVNGDPFFIDSWRDISGYATLVAETLNNVDGATDVQVQRVVNRKGVWVIADVLLDETATLPTNIKESSDA
;
A
#
# COMPACT_ATOMS: atom_id res chain seq x y z
N MET A 1 -37.67 6.97 -7.75
CA MET A 1 -36.28 7.26 -7.35
C MET A 1 -35.31 7.05 -8.49
N SER A 2 -34.27 7.86 -8.58
CA SER A 2 -33.27 7.62 -9.61
C SER A 2 -32.46 6.36 -9.30
N LYS A 3 -32.04 5.64 -10.33
CA LYS A 3 -31.18 4.45 -10.20
C LYS A 3 -29.91 4.74 -9.39
N THR A 4 -29.37 5.94 -9.54
CA THR A 4 -28.18 6.38 -8.78
C THR A 4 -28.46 6.42 -7.28
N LYS A 5 -29.62 6.93 -6.89
CA LYS A 5 -30.00 7.01 -5.48
C LYS A 5 -30.16 5.61 -4.86
N GLU A 6 -30.78 4.69 -5.59
CA GLU A 6 -30.91 3.31 -5.13
C GLU A 6 -29.55 2.64 -4.90
N ILE A 7 -28.60 2.86 -5.82
CA ILE A 7 -27.25 2.34 -5.68
C ILE A 7 -26.54 2.93 -4.45
N LEU A 8 -26.68 4.25 -4.22
CA LEU A 8 -26.09 4.91 -3.07
C LEU A 8 -26.68 4.41 -1.78
N ASP A 9 -28.01 4.22 -1.72
CA ASP A 9 -28.67 3.69 -0.51
C ASP A 9 -28.22 2.26 -0.21
N GLN A 10 -28.07 1.41 -1.22
CA GLN A 10 -27.56 0.06 -1.06
C GLN A 10 -26.10 0.05 -0.56
N ARG A 11 -25.28 0.95 -1.08
CA ARG A 11 -23.89 1.07 -0.63
C ARG A 11 -23.80 1.55 0.81
N GLU A 12 -24.68 2.44 1.21
CA GLU A 12 -24.72 2.90 2.60
C GLU A 12 -25.05 1.76 3.58
N VAL A 13 -25.94 0.85 3.20
CA VAL A 13 -26.22 -0.34 4.00
C VAL A 13 -24.99 -1.23 4.13
N SER A 14 -24.25 -1.44 3.06
CA SER A 14 -23.08 -2.34 3.05
C SER A 14 -21.83 -1.70 3.67
N TYR A 15 -21.62 -0.41 3.45
CA TYR A 15 -20.38 0.27 3.79
C TYR A 15 -20.53 1.38 4.83
N GLY A 16 -21.74 1.69 5.26
CA GLY A 16 -22.03 2.85 6.09
C GLY A 16 -21.98 4.15 5.31
N THR A 17 -22.11 5.28 5.97
CA THR A 17 -22.07 6.56 5.31
C THR A 17 -20.68 6.84 4.75
N TYR A 18 -20.65 7.40 3.55
CA TYR A 18 -19.39 7.74 2.89
C TYR A 18 -18.53 8.68 3.74
N HIS A 19 -19.14 9.67 4.35
CA HIS A 19 -18.44 10.67 5.13
C HIS A 19 -17.70 10.07 6.33
N THR A 20 -18.35 9.24 7.12
CA THR A 20 -17.74 8.60 8.29
C THR A 20 -16.68 7.60 7.89
N GLY A 21 -16.92 6.84 6.83
CA GLY A 21 -15.95 5.92 6.27
C GLY A 21 -14.69 6.62 5.74
N ALA A 22 -14.87 7.75 5.04
CA ALA A 22 -13.76 8.54 4.53
C ALA A 22 -12.91 9.11 5.68
N ASN A 23 -13.53 9.62 6.73
CA ASN A 23 -12.82 10.12 7.91
C ASN A 23 -11.98 9.01 8.56
N LEU A 24 -12.54 7.83 8.73
CA LEU A 24 -11.83 6.70 9.31
C LEU A 24 -10.66 6.25 8.41
N THR A 25 -10.89 6.18 7.11
CA THR A 25 -9.85 5.79 6.15
C THR A 25 -8.65 6.74 6.23
N GLN A 26 -8.89 8.04 6.22
CA GLN A 26 -7.82 9.04 6.27
C GLN A 26 -7.09 9.02 7.60
N ALA A 27 -7.81 8.85 8.70
CA ALA A 27 -7.21 8.73 10.03
C ALA A 27 -6.31 7.50 10.14
N LEU A 28 -6.80 6.34 9.71
CA LEU A 28 -6.05 5.08 9.75
C LEU A 28 -4.82 5.13 8.86
N TYR A 29 -4.98 5.59 7.63
CA TYR A 29 -3.87 5.76 6.70
C TYR A 29 -2.82 6.73 7.24
N GLY A 30 -3.25 7.86 7.79
CA GLY A 30 -2.36 8.85 8.39
C GLY A 30 -1.56 8.30 9.55
N ILE A 31 -2.17 7.50 10.41
CA ILE A 31 -1.47 6.83 11.53
C ILE A 31 -0.38 5.90 11.01
N LEU A 32 -0.71 5.09 10.02
CA LEU A 32 0.26 4.14 9.44
C LEU A 32 1.43 4.86 8.77
N MET A 33 1.15 5.90 8.00
CA MET A 33 2.20 6.68 7.32
C MET A 33 3.08 7.44 8.30
N LYS A 34 2.48 8.03 9.32
CA LYS A 34 3.24 8.67 10.39
C LYS A 34 4.16 7.69 11.10
N HIS A 35 3.64 6.52 11.43
CA HIS A 35 4.44 5.48 12.09
C HIS A 35 5.61 5.04 11.20
N TYR A 36 5.36 4.82 9.92
CA TYR A 36 6.43 4.50 8.97
C TYR A 36 7.55 5.56 9.02
N ASN A 37 7.18 6.84 8.95
CA ASN A 37 8.15 7.92 9.00
C ASN A 37 8.91 7.94 10.32
N ASP A 38 8.22 7.79 11.44
CA ASP A 38 8.83 7.82 12.76
C ASP A 38 9.85 6.69 12.96
N VAL A 39 9.55 5.51 12.45
CA VAL A 39 10.39 4.32 12.63
C VAL A 39 11.56 4.29 11.64
N HIS A 40 11.39 4.81 10.45
CA HIS A 40 12.37 4.70 9.36
C HIS A 40 13.15 5.98 9.08
N THR A 41 12.97 7.02 9.90
CA THR A 41 13.80 8.22 9.80
C THR A 41 15.14 7.96 10.46
N ILE A 42 16.21 8.16 9.68
CA ILE A 42 17.57 8.09 10.16
C ILE A 42 18.04 9.52 10.41
N GLU A 43 18.65 9.75 11.58
CA GLU A 43 19.14 11.07 11.95
C GLU A 43 20.07 11.64 10.87
N GLY A 44 19.78 12.87 10.45
CA GLY A 44 20.54 13.55 9.38
C GLY A 44 20.13 13.15 7.96
N GLU A 45 19.23 12.20 7.80
CA GLU A 45 18.74 11.76 6.50
C GLU A 45 17.23 12.00 6.38
N LYS A 46 16.79 12.32 5.16
CA LYS A 46 15.37 12.41 4.87
C LYS A 46 14.81 11.00 4.67
N THR A 47 13.69 10.72 5.31
CA THR A 47 13.00 9.43 5.13
C THR A 47 12.64 9.19 3.67
N LYS A 48 13.03 8.04 3.14
CA LYS A 48 12.64 7.63 1.79
C LYS A 48 11.16 7.24 1.77
N PRO A 49 10.39 7.69 0.79
CA PRO A 49 9.00 7.30 0.69
C PRO A 49 8.86 5.82 0.32
N LEU A 50 7.76 5.21 0.73
CA LEU A 50 7.39 3.89 0.24
C LEU A 50 7.16 3.92 -1.28
N PRO A 51 7.44 2.82 -1.98
CA PRO A 51 7.07 2.71 -3.39
C PRO A 51 5.57 2.94 -3.60
N PRO A 52 5.17 3.59 -4.69
CA PRO A 52 3.76 3.89 -4.94
C PRO A 52 2.83 2.68 -4.88
N PHE A 53 3.26 1.52 -5.35
CA PHE A 53 2.41 0.33 -5.32
C PHE A 53 2.12 -0.16 -3.90
N ILE A 54 3.04 0.03 -2.97
CA ILE A 54 2.83 -0.29 -1.55
C ILE A 54 1.93 0.77 -0.90
N THR A 55 2.23 2.04 -1.11
CA THR A 55 1.45 3.14 -0.54
C THR A 55 -0.01 3.08 -0.99
N GLU A 56 -0.24 2.86 -2.28
CA GLU A 56 -1.58 2.73 -2.83
C GLU A 56 -2.32 1.54 -2.22
N SER A 57 -1.66 0.40 -2.12
CA SER A 57 -2.28 -0.80 -1.53
C SER A 57 -2.62 -0.60 -0.06
N ILE A 58 -1.73 0.02 0.71
CA ILE A 58 -2.03 0.37 2.11
C ILE A 58 -3.27 1.27 2.18
N HIS A 59 -3.33 2.30 1.34
CA HIS A 59 -4.48 3.21 1.32
C HIS A 59 -5.78 2.49 0.98
N MET A 60 -5.76 1.64 -0.05
CA MET A 60 -6.94 0.87 -0.45
C MET A 60 -7.37 -0.13 0.63
N ILE A 61 -6.42 -0.80 1.27
CA ILE A 61 -6.72 -1.71 2.38
C ILE A 61 -7.33 -0.95 3.56
N CYS A 62 -6.79 0.21 3.90
CA CYS A 62 -7.39 1.09 4.92
C CYS A 62 -8.83 1.45 4.57
N GLY A 63 -9.10 1.77 3.32
CA GLY A 63 -10.44 2.07 2.84
C GLY A 63 -11.39 0.89 2.98
N LYS A 64 -10.94 -0.31 2.65
CA LYS A 64 -11.75 -1.53 2.77
C LYS A 64 -12.00 -1.91 4.22
N LEU A 65 -11.01 -1.78 5.09
CA LEU A 65 -11.18 -1.99 6.52
C LEU A 65 -12.20 -0.99 7.10
N SER A 66 -12.09 0.27 6.70
CA SER A 66 -13.03 1.31 7.13
C SER A 66 -14.46 0.99 6.71
N ARG A 67 -14.66 0.53 5.49
CA ARG A 67 -15.97 0.09 5.00
C ARG A 67 -16.51 -1.10 5.80
N ALA A 68 -15.66 -2.06 6.13
CA ALA A 68 -16.07 -3.22 6.91
C ALA A 68 -16.58 -2.82 8.31
N VAL A 69 -15.85 -1.95 9.00
CA VAL A 69 -16.24 -1.55 10.38
C VAL A 69 -17.26 -0.43 10.40
N ASN A 70 -17.36 0.36 9.36
CA ASN A 70 -18.36 1.44 9.26
C ASN A 70 -19.72 0.94 8.80
N GLY A 71 -19.76 -0.15 8.04
CA GLY A 71 -20.98 -0.76 7.53
C GLY A 71 -21.16 -2.19 8.04
N ASP A 72 -21.26 -3.11 7.10
CA ASP A 72 -21.42 -4.53 7.40
C ASP A 72 -20.07 -5.26 7.40
N PRO A 73 -19.56 -5.66 8.59
CA PRO A 73 -18.27 -6.34 8.65
C PRO A 73 -18.29 -7.77 8.08
N PHE A 74 -19.47 -8.30 7.81
CA PHE A 74 -19.64 -9.62 7.20
C PHE A 74 -19.82 -9.58 5.70
N PHE A 75 -19.79 -8.38 5.11
CA PHE A 75 -19.88 -8.23 3.66
C PHE A 75 -18.58 -8.67 3.01
N ILE A 76 -18.64 -9.78 2.32
CA ILE A 76 -17.47 -10.53 1.87
C ILE A 76 -16.59 -9.76 0.88
N ASP A 77 -17.17 -8.84 0.10
CA ASP A 77 -16.41 -8.11 -0.93
C ASP A 77 -15.29 -7.25 -0.33
N SER A 78 -15.52 -6.66 0.85
CA SER A 78 -14.47 -5.90 1.54
C SER A 78 -13.23 -6.77 1.83
N TRP A 79 -13.45 -7.97 2.30
CA TRP A 79 -12.36 -8.90 2.65
C TRP A 79 -11.68 -9.49 1.41
N ARG A 80 -12.45 -9.77 0.36
CA ARG A 80 -11.89 -10.19 -0.93
C ARG A 80 -10.99 -9.12 -1.53
N ASP A 81 -11.42 -7.87 -1.48
CA ASP A 81 -10.65 -6.74 -1.99
C ASP A 81 -9.35 -6.55 -1.21
N ILE A 82 -9.39 -6.69 0.13
CA ILE A 82 -8.18 -6.66 0.96
C ILE A 82 -7.20 -7.74 0.53
N SER A 83 -7.70 -8.95 0.35
CA SER A 83 -6.89 -10.07 -0.13
C SER A 83 -6.27 -9.78 -1.49
N GLY A 84 -7.04 -9.18 -2.40
CA GLY A 84 -6.56 -8.79 -3.73
C GLY A 84 -5.42 -7.79 -3.68
N TYR A 85 -5.56 -6.72 -2.92
CA TYR A 85 -4.49 -5.72 -2.79
C TYR A 85 -3.24 -6.29 -2.13
N ALA A 86 -3.40 -7.09 -1.09
CA ALA A 86 -2.27 -7.76 -0.45
C ALA A 86 -1.55 -8.70 -1.42
N THR A 87 -2.29 -9.44 -2.22
CA THR A 87 -1.74 -10.34 -3.24
C THR A 87 -0.96 -9.56 -4.30
N LEU A 88 -1.50 -8.44 -4.77
CA LEU A 88 -0.82 -7.60 -5.76
C LEU A 88 0.54 -7.11 -5.26
N VAL A 89 0.62 -6.71 -3.99
CA VAL A 89 1.90 -6.33 -3.39
C VAL A 89 2.85 -7.52 -3.32
N ALA A 90 2.37 -8.65 -2.84
CA ALA A 90 3.19 -9.85 -2.71
C ALA A 90 3.75 -10.32 -4.06
N GLU A 91 2.91 -10.31 -5.10
CA GLU A 91 3.32 -10.68 -6.45
C GLU A 91 4.34 -9.68 -7.02
N THR A 92 4.13 -8.39 -6.80
CA THR A 92 5.07 -7.37 -7.26
C THR A 92 6.43 -7.54 -6.60
N LEU A 93 6.46 -7.75 -5.28
CA LEU A 93 7.71 -7.98 -4.55
C LEU A 93 8.39 -9.28 -4.99
N ASN A 94 7.62 -10.31 -5.28
CA ASN A 94 8.13 -11.57 -5.75
C ASN A 94 8.78 -11.43 -7.15
N ASN A 95 8.15 -10.66 -8.02
CA ASN A 95 8.65 -10.40 -9.36
C ASN A 95 9.93 -9.56 -9.39
N VAL A 96 10.14 -8.69 -8.40
CA VAL A 96 11.36 -7.89 -8.29
C VAL A 96 12.60 -8.77 -8.19
N ASP A 97 12.51 -9.90 -7.50
CA ASP A 97 13.66 -10.81 -7.35
C ASP A 97 13.94 -11.63 -8.60
N GLY A 98 12.94 -11.86 -9.44
CA GLY A 98 13.06 -12.66 -10.66
C GLY A 98 12.90 -11.91 -11.96
N ALA A 99 12.33 -10.72 -11.94
CA ALA A 99 11.97 -10.02 -13.15
C ALA A 99 12.99 -8.96 -13.54
N THR A 100 13.09 -8.79 -14.83
CA THR A 100 13.96 -7.81 -15.45
C THR A 100 13.19 -6.55 -15.87
N ASP A 101 11.89 -6.64 -15.95
CA ASP A 101 11.04 -5.63 -16.56
C ASP A 101 10.32 -4.74 -15.54
N VAL A 102 10.28 -5.14 -14.30
CA VAL A 102 9.59 -4.39 -13.26
C VAL A 102 10.57 -3.44 -12.60
N GLN A 103 10.39 -2.18 -12.86
CA GLN A 103 11.19 -1.11 -12.28
C GLN A 103 10.59 -0.71 -10.94
N VAL A 104 10.91 -1.46 -9.92
CA VAL A 104 10.45 -1.16 -8.56
C VAL A 104 11.61 -0.88 -7.63
N GLN A 105 11.38 0.03 -6.73
CA GLN A 105 12.35 0.33 -5.68
C GLN A 105 12.37 -0.80 -4.66
N ARG A 106 13.54 -1.24 -4.31
CA ARG A 106 13.70 -2.22 -3.25
C ARG A 106 13.82 -1.54 -1.90
N VAL A 107 13.21 -2.17 -0.94
CA VAL A 107 13.42 -1.80 0.46
C VAL A 107 14.68 -2.50 0.94
N VAL A 108 15.60 -1.71 1.45
CA VAL A 108 16.89 -2.20 1.94
C VAL A 108 16.97 -1.93 3.44
N ASN A 109 17.34 -2.94 4.20
CA ASN A 109 17.57 -2.76 5.61
C ASN A 109 18.93 -2.10 5.85
N ARG A 110 18.91 -0.98 6.53
CA ARG A 110 20.11 -0.20 6.86
C ARG A 110 20.05 0.19 8.32
N LYS A 111 20.97 -0.29 9.12
CA LYS A 111 21.00 -0.02 10.58
C LYS A 111 19.71 -0.39 11.32
N GLY A 112 19.07 -1.50 10.92
CA GLY A 112 17.79 -1.90 11.50
C GLY A 112 16.58 -1.12 10.99
N VAL A 113 16.78 -0.21 10.05
CA VAL A 113 15.73 0.60 9.43
C VAL A 113 15.67 0.27 7.95
N TRP A 114 14.46 0.08 7.43
CA TRP A 114 14.24 -0.16 6.03
C TRP A 114 14.22 1.16 5.28
N VAL A 115 15.06 1.26 4.27
CA VAL A 115 15.09 2.41 3.35
C VAL A 115 14.84 1.91 1.94
N ILE A 116 14.18 2.74 1.16
CA ILE A 116 13.92 2.43 -0.24
C ILE A 116 15.19 2.71 -1.03
N ALA A 117 15.67 1.68 -1.72
CA ALA A 117 16.77 1.84 -2.64
C ALA A 117 16.30 2.62 -3.86
N ASP A 118 17.13 3.57 -4.30
CA ASP A 118 16.86 4.30 -5.52
C ASP A 118 17.02 3.36 -6.72
N VAL A 119 16.02 3.30 -7.54
CA VAL A 119 16.06 2.57 -8.80
C VAL A 119 16.16 3.58 -9.93
N LEU A 120 17.20 3.43 -10.71
CA LEU A 120 17.36 4.26 -11.89
C LEU A 120 16.38 3.77 -12.95
N LEU A 121 15.52 4.66 -13.40
CA LEU A 121 14.51 4.37 -14.41
C LEU A 121 14.97 4.70 -15.82
N ASP A 122 16.24 4.98 -16.00
CA ASP A 122 16.77 5.25 -17.32
C ASP A 122 17.07 3.92 -18.03
N GLU A 123 17.01 3.94 -19.34
CA GLU A 123 17.20 2.76 -20.18
C GLU A 123 18.60 2.14 -20.06
N THR A 124 19.56 2.89 -19.58
CA THR A 124 20.92 2.40 -19.35
C THR A 124 21.09 1.78 -17.98
N ALA A 125 20.14 2.01 -17.09
CA ALA A 125 20.17 1.45 -15.76
C ALA A 125 19.62 0.02 -15.79
N THR A 126 20.50 -0.92 -15.80
CA THR A 126 20.15 -2.26 -15.36
C THR A 126 19.77 -2.17 -13.88
N LEU A 127 18.77 -2.94 -13.46
CA LEU A 127 18.57 -3.16 -12.04
C LEU A 127 19.94 -3.54 -11.47
N PRO A 128 20.43 -2.76 -10.51
CA PRO A 128 21.77 -2.97 -10.03
C PRO A 128 21.94 -4.40 -9.53
N THR A 129 22.97 -5.06 -9.99
CA THR A 129 23.33 -6.40 -9.54
C THR A 129 23.48 -6.46 -8.02
N ASN A 130 23.92 -5.35 -7.43
CA ASN A 130 24.04 -5.24 -5.99
C ASN A 130 22.71 -5.32 -5.23
N ILE A 131 21.59 -4.97 -5.85
CA ILE A 131 20.28 -5.19 -5.23
C ILE A 131 19.96 -6.69 -5.18
N LYS A 132 20.27 -7.42 -6.24
CA LYS A 132 20.15 -8.87 -6.26
C LYS A 132 21.06 -9.54 -5.22
N GLU A 133 22.29 -9.10 -5.14
CA GLU A 133 23.26 -9.62 -4.20
C GLU A 133 22.85 -9.39 -2.76
N SER A 134 22.34 -8.22 -2.45
CA SER A 134 21.86 -7.93 -1.10
C SER A 134 20.60 -8.67 -0.73
N SER A 135 19.85 -9.19 -1.67
CA SER A 135 18.69 -10.04 -1.39
C SER A 135 19.06 -11.49 -1.19
N ASP A 136 20.20 -11.92 -1.70
CA ASP A 136 20.71 -13.28 -1.57
C ASP A 136 21.54 -13.47 -0.31
N ALA A 137 21.88 -12.40 0.35
CA ALA A 137 22.68 -12.43 1.57
C ALA A 137 21.78 -12.56 2.85
#